data_638b492151026b3f2ae039005a733d17
#
_entry.id   638b492151026b3f2ae039005a733d17
#
_cell.length_a   1.000
_cell.length_b   1.000
_cell.length_c   1.000
_cell.angle_alpha   90.00
_cell.angle_beta   90.00
_cell.angle_gamma   90.00
#
_symmetry.space_group_name_H-M   'P 1'
#
loop_
_entity.id
_entity.type
_entity.pdbx_description
1 polymer ?
#
loop_
_entity_poly.entity_id
_entity_poly.type
_entity_poly.pdbx_seq_one_letter_code
_entity_poly.pdbx_strand_id
1 'polypeptide(L)'
;MHRAFLSLGLLSSLALTAQRADTLSLTPHTESLYRVRTLYEGAGSLALMLGSTAGIESLRRKPEISADDLRRLSTTETGRLDRWGLEQDALRRRDGETASDRVFNTSVLLPLGLFLSKKFRKDWLDIGVLYLQAHAFNAATYAFSPLGPRFIDRYRPIAYYGELLPYDEINAGNNRNGFFSGHVSTTATGTFFFTKVLSDYNPQWTAGHRALAFSLAALPPAYVAVQRVRALKHFPTDTVVGLGVGAFFGVMVPHIHKVWQRNHRSRLSIGGGTGGAGFSLIF
;
A
#
# COMPACT_ATOMS: atom_id res chain seq x y z
N MET A 1 -18.05 -32.10 23.75
CA MET A 1 -17.73 -31.09 24.77
C MET A 1 -16.21 -30.78 24.92
N HIS A 2 -15.28 -31.43 24.18
CA HIS A 2 -13.82 -31.25 24.37
C HIS A 2 -13.18 -30.16 23.45
N ARG A 3 -13.91 -29.59 22.49
CA ARG A 3 -13.35 -28.56 21.56
C ARG A 3 -13.49 -27.11 22.03
N ALA A 4 -14.34 -26.85 23.03
CA ALA A 4 -14.55 -25.47 23.53
C ALA A 4 -13.52 -25.05 24.59
N PHE A 5 -12.85 -25.99 25.27
CA PHE A 5 -11.87 -25.68 26.30
C PHE A 5 -10.48 -25.33 25.76
N LEU A 6 -10.12 -25.82 24.55
CA LEU A 6 -8.83 -25.50 23.92
C LEU A 6 -8.76 -24.08 23.35
N SER A 7 -9.90 -23.53 22.93
CA SER A 7 -9.96 -22.15 22.39
C SER A 7 -9.89 -21.06 23.49
N LEU A 8 -10.38 -21.36 24.70
CA LEU A 8 -10.29 -20.43 25.81
C LEU A 8 -8.87 -20.35 26.41
N GLY A 9 -8.15 -21.48 26.41
CA GLY A 9 -6.76 -21.55 26.87
C GLY A 9 -5.78 -20.80 25.99
N LEU A 10 -6.00 -20.81 24.68
CA LEU A 10 -5.18 -20.06 23.72
C LEU A 10 -5.42 -18.53 23.79
N LEU A 11 -6.64 -18.10 24.03
CA LEU A 11 -6.97 -16.69 24.20
C LEU A 11 -6.44 -16.12 25.52
N SER A 12 -6.46 -16.91 26.60
CA SER A 12 -5.89 -16.50 27.88
C SER A 12 -4.36 -16.45 27.86
N SER A 13 -3.70 -17.36 27.14
CA SER A 13 -2.24 -17.31 26.98
C SER A 13 -1.77 -16.18 26.07
N LEU A 14 -2.53 -15.81 25.04
CA LEU A 14 -2.29 -14.63 24.20
C LEU A 14 -2.51 -13.32 24.98
N ALA A 15 -3.50 -13.27 25.89
CA ALA A 15 -3.72 -12.10 26.74
C ALA A 15 -2.61 -11.92 27.77
N LEU A 16 -2.08 -13.00 28.37
CA LEU A 16 -0.94 -12.92 29.30
C LEU A 16 0.38 -12.56 28.62
N THR A 17 0.61 -13.03 27.39
CA THR A 17 1.78 -12.62 26.60
C THR A 17 1.66 -11.17 26.12
N ALA A 18 0.45 -10.70 25.79
CA ALA A 18 0.22 -9.31 25.46
C ALA A 18 0.47 -8.38 26.66
N GLN A 19 0.04 -8.77 27.86
CA GLN A 19 0.28 -7.99 29.09
C GLN A 19 1.77 -7.94 29.49
N ARG A 20 2.53 -9.01 29.22
CA ARG A 20 4.00 -9.00 29.41
C ARG A 20 4.75 -8.20 28.34
N ALA A 21 4.21 -8.13 27.12
CA ALA A 21 4.79 -7.30 26.06
C ALA A 21 4.59 -5.82 26.34
N ASP A 22 3.46 -5.40 26.95
CA ASP A 22 3.21 -4.01 27.32
C ASP A 22 4.20 -3.46 28.35
N THR A 23 4.74 -4.29 29.26
CA THR A 23 5.78 -3.85 30.21
C THR A 23 7.16 -3.70 29.56
N LEU A 24 7.38 -4.27 28.36
CA LEU A 24 8.63 -4.17 27.62
C LEU A 24 8.65 -2.98 26.63
N SER A 25 7.50 -2.37 26.33
CA SER A 25 7.39 -1.30 25.34
C SER A 25 7.05 0.09 25.88
N LEU A 26 7.03 0.28 27.21
CA LEU A 26 6.63 1.54 27.85
C LEU A 26 7.70 2.63 27.85
N THR A 27 8.91 2.35 27.39
CA THR A 27 9.85 3.43 27.08
C THR A 27 9.67 3.78 25.60
N PRO A 28 9.12 4.97 25.26
CA PRO A 28 9.25 5.45 23.89
C PRO A 28 10.75 5.45 23.58
N HIS A 29 11.16 4.76 22.49
CA HIS A 29 12.52 4.86 21.99
C HIS A 29 12.80 6.34 21.75
N THR A 30 13.42 7.00 22.74
CA THR A 30 13.68 8.45 22.76
C THR A 30 14.58 8.89 21.59
N GLU A 31 15.13 7.93 20.87
CA GLU A 31 15.99 8.13 19.70
C GLU A 31 15.32 7.82 18.33
N SER A 32 14.14 7.18 18.31
CA SER A 32 13.48 6.86 17.03
C SER A 32 13.03 8.14 16.30
N LEU A 33 13.14 8.11 14.97
CA LEU A 33 12.70 9.20 14.09
C LEU A 33 11.17 9.29 14.00
N TYR A 34 10.50 8.16 14.18
CA TYR A 34 9.05 8.03 14.09
C TYR A 34 8.46 7.69 15.46
N ARG A 35 7.23 8.19 15.71
CA ARG A 35 6.47 7.76 16.87
C ARG A 35 5.50 6.67 16.46
N VAL A 36 5.75 5.45 16.91
CA VAL A 36 4.93 4.28 16.61
C VAL A 36 4.57 3.57 17.91
N ARG A 37 3.30 3.24 18.08
CA ARG A 37 2.83 2.34 19.13
C ARG A 37 2.80 0.94 18.56
N THR A 38 3.96 0.30 18.51
CA THR A 38 4.26 -0.90 17.72
C THR A 38 3.21 -2.01 17.87
N LEU A 39 2.75 -2.29 19.11
CA LEU A 39 1.75 -3.34 19.35
C LEU A 39 0.36 -2.95 18.79
N TYR A 40 -0.16 -1.79 19.15
CA TYR A 40 -1.52 -1.38 18.76
C TYR A 40 -1.62 -1.07 17.27
N GLU A 41 -0.66 -0.31 16.75
CA GLU A 41 -0.65 0.06 15.34
C GLU A 41 -0.27 -1.12 14.45
N GLY A 42 0.63 -1.99 14.90
CA GLY A 42 0.97 -3.23 14.22
C GLY A 42 -0.21 -4.19 14.13
N ALA A 43 -0.90 -4.45 15.26
CA ALA A 43 -2.08 -5.30 15.29
C ALA A 43 -3.24 -4.71 14.47
N GLY A 44 -3.50 -3.42 14.59
CA GLY A 44 -4.53 -2.73 13.82
C GLY A 44 -4.25 -2.75 12.32
N SER A 45 -2.99 -2.52 11.93
CA SER A 45 -2.58 -2.58 10.52
C SER A 45 -2.65 -3.99 9.95
N LEU A 46 -2.28 -5.01 10.75
CA LEU A 46 -2.42 -6.41 10.34
C LEU A 46 -3.89 -6.80 10.16
N ALA A 47 -4.75 -6.44 11.12
CA ALA A 47 -6.19 -6.70 11.03
C ALA A 47 -6.81 -6.01 9.80
N LEU A 48 -6.43 -4.74 9.54
CA LEU A 48 -6.88 -4.00 8.36
C LEU A 48 -6.38 -4.66 7.06
N MET A 49 -5.13 -5.11 7.02
CA MET A 49 -4.55 -5.81 5.86
C MET A 49 -5.30 -7.11 5.57
N LEU A 50 -5.54 -7.94 6.60
CA LEU A 50 -6.28 -9.20 6.47
C LEU A 50 -7.72 -8.96 6.00
N GLY A 51 -8.41 -7.99 6.61
CA GLY A 51 -9.75 -7.58 6.19
C GLY A 51 -9.78 -7.07 4.74
N SER A 52 -8.79 -6.28 4.34
CA SER A 52 -8.66 -5.77 2.97
C SER A 52 -8.39 -6.90 1.97
N THR A 53 -7.56 -7.88 2.33
CA THR A 53 -7.30 -9.06 1.50
C THR A 53 -8.59 -9.86 1.27
N ALA A 54 -9.38 -10.09 2.32
CA ALA A 54 -10.68 -10.74 2.20
C ALA A 54 -11.67 -9.90 1.34
N GLY A 55 -11.64 -8.58 1.50
CA GLY A 55 -12.40 -7.66 0.65
C GLY A 55 -12.02 -7.74 -0.82
N ILE A 56 -10.73 -7.75 -1.14
CA ILE A 56 -10.20 -7.91 -2.51
C ILE A 56 -10.62 -9.26 -3.10
N GLU A 57 -10.53 -10.33 -2.30
CA GLU A 57 -10.97 -11.65 -2.76
C GLU A 57 -12.47 -11.68 -3.08
N SER A 58 -13.30 -10.99 -2.29
CA SER A 58 -14.73 -10.85 -2.60
C SER A 58 -14.99 -10.11 -3.92
N LEU A 59 -14.15 -9.12 -4.26
CA LEU A 59 -14.25 -8.39 -5.52
C LEU A 59 -13.91 -9.27 -6.75
N ARG A 60 -13.03 -10.25 -6.60
CA ARG A 60 -12.69 -11.21 -7.66
C ARG A 60 -13.86 -12.13 -8.02
N ARG A 61 -14.81 -12.30 -7.09
CA ARG A 61 -16.00 -13.15 -7.24
C ARG A 61 -17.23 -12.36 -7.69
N LYS A 62 -17.07 -11.16 -8.27
CA LYS A 62 -18.19 -10.47 -8.91
C LYS A 62 -18.83 -11.33 -9.98
N PRO A 63 -20.14 -11.15 -10.23
CA PRO A 63 -20.83 -11.81 -11.34
C PRO A 63 -20.12 -11.55 -12.67
N GLU A 64 -20.14 -12.54 -13.54
CA GLU A 64 -19.62 -12.42 -14.91
C GLU A 64 -20.30 -11.27 -15.66
N ILE A 65 -19.61 -10.73 -16.65
CA ILE A 65 -20.14 -9.70 -17.53
C ILE A 65 -21.13 -10.38 -18.49
N SER A 66 -22.35 -9.87 -18.56
CA SER A 66 -23.35 -10.46 -19.44
C SER A 66 -22.99 -10.30 -20.93
N ALA A 67 -23.47 -11.22 -21.77
CA ALA A 67 -23.26 -11.12 -23.21
C ALA A 67 -23.87 -9.84 -23.80
N ASP A 68 -24.95 -9.33 -23.17
CA ASP A 68 -25.58 -8.07 -23.59
C ASP A 68 -24.70 -6.87 -23.24
N ASP A 69 -24.08 -6.85 -22.07
CA ASP A 69 -23.15 -5.79 -21.69
C ASP A 69 -21.92 -5.79 -22.60
N LEU A 70 -21.34 -6.98 -22.87
CA LEU A 70 -20.20 -7.09 -23.79
C LEU A 70 -20.53 -6.58 -25.19
N ARG A 71 -21.74 -6.86 -25.73
CA ARG A 71 -22.17 -6.36 -27.03
C ARG A 71 -22.38 -4.83 -27.06
N ARG A 72 -22.69 -4.23 -25.93
CA ARG A 72 -22.88 -2.77 -25.82
C ARG A 72 -21.58 -2.01 -25.65
N LEU A 73 -20.46 -2.69 -25.36
CA LEU A 73 -19.17 -2.04 -25.21
C LEU A 73 -18.76 -1.38 -26.54
N SER A 74 -18.55 -0.09 -26.48
CA SER A 74 -18.10 0.71 -27.62
C SER A 74 -16.75 1.33 -27.35
N THR A 75 -15.83 1.17 -28.29
CA THR A 75 -14.51 1.79 -28.22
C THR A 75 -14.57 3.29 -28.42
N THR A 76 -15.65 3.82 -29.03
CA THR A 76 -15.84 5.23 -29.29
C THR A 76 -16.17 6.03 -28.04
N GLU A 77 -16.75 5.41 -27.02
CA GLU A 77 -17.08 6.03 -25.73
C GLU A 77 -15.88 6.12 -24.78
N THR A 78 -14.77 5.50 -25.14
CA THR A 78 -13.55 5.50 -24.34
C THR A 78 -12.88 6.85 -24.38
N GLY A 79 -12.60 7.44 -23.22
CA GLY A 79 -11.94 8.72 -23.08
C GLY A 79 -10.59 8.78 -23.83
N ARG A 80 -10.23 9.95 -24.34
CA ARG A 80 -9.05 10.11 -25.20
C ARG A 80 -7.75 9.55 -24.62
N LEU A 81 -7.54 9.66 -23.30
CA LEU A 81 -6.37 9.13 -22.61
C LEU A 81 -6.37 7.60 -22.55
N ASP A 82 -7.54 6.99 -22.56
CA ASP A 82 -7.71 5.55 -22.39
C ASP A 82 -7.73 4.77 -23.72
N ARG A 83 -7.80 5.45 -24.85
CA ARG A 83 -7.78 4.81 -26.18
C ARG A 83 -6.55 3.96 -26.39
N TRP A 84 -5.39 4.40 -25.88
CA TRP A 84 -4.17 3.59 -25.93
C TRP A 84 -4.32 2.22 -25.28
N GLY A 85 -5.18 2.08 -24.28
CA GLY A 85 -5.51 0.78 -23.66
C GLY A 85 -6.22 -0.19 -24.58
N LEU A 86 -6.89 0.31 -25.63
CA LEU A 86 -7.60 -0.48 -26.64
C LEU A 86 -6.77 -0.72 -27.93
N GLU A 87 -5.58 -0.14 -28.01
CA GLU A 87 -4.66 -0.27 -29.17
C GLU A 87 -3.56 -1.32 -28.89
N GLN A 88 -3.69 -2.08 -27.81
CA GLN A 88 -2.69 -3.06 -27.41
C GLN A 88 -2.86 -4.39 -28.16
N ASP A 89 -1.73 -5.10 -28.35
CA ASP A 89 -1.75 -6.45 -28.93
C ASP A 89 -2.26 -7.46 -27.89
N ALA A 90 -3.50 -7.92 -28.10
CA ALA A 90 -4.17 -8.85 -27.20
C ALA A 90 -3.46 -10.21 -27.10
N LEU A 91 -2.74 -10.63 -28.13
CA LEU A 91 -2.01 -11.92 -28.13
C LEU A 91 -0.75 -11.86 -27.26
N ARG A 92 -0.19 -10.66 -27.06
CA ARG A 92 0.99 -10.43 -26.23
C ARG A 92 0.67 -9.96 -24.79
N ARG A 93 -0.59 -9.97 -24.38
CA ARG A 93 -1.03 -9.52 -23.04
C ARG A 93 -0.30 -10.20 -21.89
N ARG A 94 0.06 -11.49 -22.04
CA ARG A 94 0.78 -12.26 -21.00
C ARG A 94 2.20 -11.79 -20.77
N ASP A 95 2.86 -11.24 -21.79
CA ASP A 95 4.20 -10.64 -21.65
C ASP A 95 4.13 -9.45 -20.69
N GLY A 96 3.15 -8.57 -20.88
CA GLY A 96 2.91 -7.42 -20.00
C GLY A 96 2.56 -7.83 -18.57
N GLU A 97 1.75 -8.87 -18.39
CA GLU A 97 1.40 -9.41 -17.08
C GLU A 97 2.63 -9.91 -16.35
N THR A 98 3.42 -10.77 -16.97
CA THR A 98 4.66 -11.32 -16.40
C THR A 98 5.68 -10.22 -16.06
N ALA A 99 5.85 -9.25 -16.96
CA ALA A 99 6.77 -8.14 -16.75
C ALA A 99 6.35 -7.24 -15.58
N SER A 100 5.05 -6.92 -15.48
CA SER A 100 4.51 -6.15 -14.37
C SER A 100 4.65 -6.85 -13.03
N ASP A 101 4.38 -8.16 -12.98
CA ASP A 101 4.41 -8.93 -11.73
C ASP A 101 5.84 -9.06 -11.18
N ARG A 102 6.85 -9.17 -12.04
CA ARG A 102 8.27 -9.18 -11.61
C ARG A 102 8.65 -7.88 -10.90
N VAL A 103 8.33 -6.73 -11.50
CA VAL A 103 8.67 -5.42 -10.90
C VAL A 103 7.82 -5.15 -9.66
N PHE A 104 6.54 -5.52 -9.67
CA PHE A 104 5.66 -5.46 -8.52
C PHE A 104 6.25 -6.22 -7.31
N ASN A 105 6.57 -7.50 -7.48
CA ASN A 105 7.11 -8.33 -6.40
C ASN A 105 8.45 -7.79 -5.86
N THR A 106 9.34 -7.34 -6.75
CA THR A 106 10.61 -6.74 -6.35
C THR A 106 10.40 -5.44 -5.57
N SER A 107 9.44 -4.60 -5.99
CA SER A 107 9.17 -3.31 -5.36
C SER A 107 8.57 -3.44 -3.96
N VAL A 108 7.76 -4.49 -3.71
CA VAL A 108 7.24 -4.79 -2.37
C VAL A 108 8.38 -5.21 -1.41
N LEU A 109 9.43 -5.84 -1.93
CA LEU A 109 10.58 -6.24 -1.11
C LEU A 109 11.62 -5.13 -0.94
N LEU A 110 11.57 -4.07 -1.76
CA LEU A 110 12.58 -3.00 -1.78
C LEU A 110 12.86 -2.39 -0.40
N PRO A 111 11.87 -2.10 0.47
CA PRO A 111 12.14 -1.51 1.78
C PRO A 111 12.97 -2.39 2.72
N LEU A 112 13.03 -3.70 2.49
CA LEU A 112 13.94 -4.58 3.24
C LEU A 112 15.41 -4.20 3.03
N GLY A 113 15.74 -3.61 1.87
CA GLY A 113 17.07 -3.09 1.58
C GLY A 113 17.54 -1.99 2.54
N LEU A 114 16.64 -1.27 3.19
CA LEU A 114 16.99 -0.28 4.23
C LEU A 114 17.78 -0.95 5.37
N PHE A 115 17.41 -2.17 5.75
CA PHE A 115 17.99 -2.89 6.88
C PHE A 115 19.40 -3.43 6.62
N LEU A 116 19.94 -3.28 5.40
CA LEU A 116 21.36 -3.52 5.12
C LEU A 116 22.25 -2.49 5.83
N SER A 117 21.73 -1.29 6.10
CA SER A 117 22.44 -0.24 6.83
C SER A 117 22.12 -0.26 8.33
N LYS A 118 23.17 -0.17 9.18
CA LYS A 118 23.03 -0.06 10.64
C LYS A 118 22.15 1.13 11.06
N LYS A 119 22.10 2.19 10.25
CA LYS A 119 21.33 3.41 10.50
C LYS A 119 19.82 3.13 10.64
N PHE A 120 19.27 2.21 9.84
CA PHE A 120 17.85 1.87 9.85
C PHE A 120 17.54 0.69 10.76
N ARG A 121 18.52 -0.19 10.99
CA ARG A 121 18.31 -1.44 11.78
C ARG A 121 17.87 -1.18 13.23
N LYS A 122 18.27 -0.06 13.83
CA LYS A 122 17.85 0.27 15.19
C LYS A 122 16.35 0.53 15.31
N ASP A 123 15.72 1.03 14.24
CA ASP A 123 14.30 1.40 14.19
C ASP A 123 13.50 0.42 13.30
N TRP A 124 13.98 -0.81 13.12
CA TRP A 124 13.41 -1.76 12.16
C TRP A 124 11.94 -2.11 12.42
N LEU A 125 11.55 -2.21 13.70
CA LEU A 125 10.18 -2.50 14.07
C LEU A 125 9.25 -1.33 13.71
N ASP A 126 9.63 -0.11 14.04
CA ASP A 126 8.85 1.08 13.72
C ASP A 126 8.69 1.23 12.21
N ILE A 127 9.80 1.09 11.46
CA ILE A 127 9.78 1.14 9.99
C ILE A 127 8.93 0.00 9.43
N GLY A 128 9.02 -1.21 9.99
CA GLY A 128 8.22 -2.37 9.56
C GLY A 128 6.72 -2.17 9.80
N VAL A 129 6.33 -1.64 10.97
CA VAL A 129 4.92 -1.34 11.28
C VAL A 129 4.40 -0.24 10.35
N LEU A 130 5.15 0.83 10.12
CA LEU A 130 4.75 1.90 9.21
C LEU A 130 4.61 1.38 7.76
N TYR A 131 5.47 0.47 7.34
CA TYR A 131 5.38 -0.15 6.04
C TYR A 131 4.10 -1.00 5.89
N LEU A 132 3.83 -1.85 6.89
CA LEU A 132 2.57 -2.61 6.95
C LEU A 132 1.36 -1.67 6.93
N GLN A 133 1.39 -0.59 7.72
CA GLN A 133 0.31 0.39 7.80
C GLN A 133 0.06 1.10 6.47
N ALA A 134 1.12 1.52 5.76
CA ALA A 134 1.00 2.14 4.45
C ALA A 134 0.33 1.21 3.43
N HIS A 135 0.73 -0.06 3.41
CA HIS A 135 0.10 -1.07 2.55
C HIS A 135 -1.32 -1.42 2.99
N ALA A 136 -1.60 -1.49 4.29
CA ALA A 136 -2.94 -1.76 4.81
C ALA A 136 -3.93 -0.65 4.41
N PHE A 137 -3.54 0.62 4.51
CA PHE A 137 -4.38 1.73 4.07
C PHE A 137 -4.57 1.75 2.56
N ASN A 138 -3.51 1.48 1.78
CA ASN A 138 -3.63 1.35 0.32
C ASN A 138 -4.60 0.23 -0.06
N ALA A 139 -4.46 -0.96 0.54
CA ALA A 139 -5.33 -2.11 0.29
C ALA A 139 -6.79 -1.85 0.73
N ALA A 140 -6.99 -1.19 1.88
CA ALA A 140 -8.32 -0.81 2.37
C ALA A 140 -8.99 0.23 1.46
N THR A 141 -8.21 1.16 0.92
CA THR A 141 -8.71 2.13 -0.06
C THR A 141 -9.19 1.42 -1.32
N TYR A 142 -8.46 0.43 -1.81
CA TYR A 142 -8.90 -0.38 -2.95
C TYR A 142 -10.14 -1.21 -2.63
N ALA A 143 -10.15 -1.88 -1.47
CA ALA A 143 -11.21 -2.85 -1.13
C ALA A 143 -12.52 -2.21 -0.67
N PHE A 144 -12.46 -1.07 0.04
CA PHE A 144 -13.61 -0.56 0.80
C PHE A 144 -13.95 0.90 0.53
N SER A 145 -13.07 1.71 -0.09
CA SER A 145 -13.38 3.11 -0.31
C SER A 145 -14.31 3.33 -1.50
N PRO A 146 -15.03 4.46 -1.54
CA PRO A 146 -15.81 4.86 -2.72
C PRO A 146 -15.00 4.99 -4.01
N LEU A 147 -13.68 5.14 -3.90
CA LEU A 147 -12.75 5.18 -5.04
C LEU A 147 -12.36 3.78 -5.53
N GLY A 148 -12.73 2.72 -4.83
CA GLY A 148 -12.35 1.36 -5.16
C GLY A 148 -13.39 0.63 -6.04
N PRO A 149 -13.03 -0.55 -6.55
CA PRO A 149 -13.86 -1.33 -7.46
C PRO A 149 -15.15 -1.88 -6.83
N ARG A 150 -15.33 -1.77 -5.52
CA ARG A 150 -16.61 -2.09 -4.86
C ARG A 150 -17.73 -1.13 -5.29
N PHE A 151 -17.40 0.14 -5.53
CA PHE A 151 -18.36 1.19 -5.84
C PHE A 151 -18.23 1.68 -7.28
N ILE A 152 -17.06 1.50 -7.90
CA ILE A 152 -16.80 1.85 -9.29
C ILE A 152 -16.70 0.57 -10.10
N ASP A 153 -17.77 0.26 -10.84
CA ASP A 153 -17.81 -0.88 -11.75
C ASP A 153 -17.28 -0.42 -13.12
N ARG A 154 -15.99 -0.69 -13.37
CA ARG A 154 -15.32 -0.30 -14.61
C ARG A 154 -14.71 -1.52 -15.28
N TYR A 155 -15.12 -1.78 -16.52
CA TYR A 155 -14.60 -2.88 -17.29
C TYR A 155 -13.14 -2.66 -17.67
N ARG A 156 -12.37 -3.73 -17.62
CA ARG A 156 -10.97 -3.75 -18.08
C ARG A 156 -10.91 -3.76 -19.60
N PRO A 157 -9.79 -3.26 -20.21
CA PRO A 157 -9.60 -3.29 -21.66
C PRO A 157 -9.86 -4.67 -22.28
N ILE A 158 -9.51 -5.76 -21.61
CA ILE A 158 -9.69 -7.13 -22.10
C ILE A 158 -11.14 -7.42 -22.52
N ALA A 159 -12.14 -6.83 -21.85
CA ALA A 159 -13.55 -7.04 -22.17
C ALA A 159 -13.95 -6.54 -23.58
N TYR A 160 -13.15 -5.66 -24.19
CA TYR A 160 -13.38 -5.09 -25.51
C TYR A 160 -12.81 -5.93 -26.65
N TYR A 161 -12.17 -7.07 -26.36
CA TYR A 161 -11.48 -7.91 -27.35
C TYR A 161 -12.25 -9.22 -27.66
N GLY A 162 -13.58 -9.16 -27.69
CA GLY A 162 -14.45 -10.32 -27.84
C GLY A 162 -14.25 -11.11 -29.13
N GLU A 163 -13.73 -10.50 -30.19
CA GLU A 163 -13.45 -11.19 -31.46
C GLU A 163 -12.11 -11.95 -31.46
N LEU A 164 -11.20 -11.59 -30.54
CA LEU A 164 -9.81 -12.09 -30.52
C LEU A 164 -9.53 -13.03 -29.36
N LEU A 165 -10.29 -12.96 -28.27
CA LEU A 165 -10.05 -13.68 -27.04
C LEU A 165 -11.21 -14.60 -26.66
N PRO A 166 -10.93 -15.72 -25.95
CA PRO A 166 -11.96 -16.63 -25.45
C PRO A 166 -13.01 -15.94 -24.60
N TYR A 167 -14.26 -16.36 -24.73
CA TYR A 167 -15.40 -15.76 -24.04
C TYR A 167 -15.24 -15.77 -22.51
N ASP A 168 -14.74 -16.86 -21.95
CA ASP A 168 -14.49 -17.04 -20.52
C ASP A 168 -13.39 -16.12 -19.97
N GLU A 169 -12.46 -15.68 -20.83
CA GLU A 169 -11.46 -14.66 -20.44
C GLU A 169 -12.05 -13.24 -20.40
N ILE A 170 -12.92 -12.89 -21.36
CA ILE A 170 -13.45 -11.53 -21.48
C ILE A 170 -14.61 -11.26 -20.54
N ASN A 171 -15.46 -12.27 -20.25
CA ASN A 171 -16.65 -12.12 -19.41
C ASN A 171 -16.37 -12.28 -17.92
N ALA A 172 -15.16 -12.68 -17.52
CA ALA A 172 -14.81 -12.94 -16.12
C ALA A 172 -15.20 -11.78 -15.21
N GLY A 173 -15.89 -12.07 -14.08
CA GLY A 173 -16.39 -11.06 -13.15
C GLY A 173 -15.30 -10.13 -12.61
N ASN A 174 -14.06 -10.62 -12.50
CA ASN A 174 -12.90 -9.79 -12.12
C ASN A 174 -12.58 -8.69 -13.15
N ASN A 175 -13.06 -8.78 -14.40
CA ASN A 175 -12.88 -7.73 -15.40
C ASN A 175 -13.73 -6.48 -15.13
N ARG A 176 -14.64 -6.54 -14.17
CA ARG A 176 -15.38 -5.37 -13.65
C ARG A 176 -14.57 -4.53 -12.66
N ASN A 177 -13.37 -4.97 -12.28
CA ASN A 177 -12.50 -4.31 -11.30
C ASN A 177 -11.36 -3.53 -12.00
N GLY A 178 -11.69 -2.71 -13.00
CA GLY A 178 -10.71 -1.93 -13.76
C GLY A 178 -10.11 -0.77 -12.95
N PHE A 179 -10.90 -0.10 -12.13
CA PHE A 179 -10.48 1.11 -11.43
C PHE A 179 -10.28 0.84 -9.94
N PHE A 180 -9.22 1.37 -9.37
CA PHE A 180 -7.95 1.82 -9.90
C PHE A 180 -6.95 0.65 -9.93
N SER A 181 -5.73 0.86 -10.52
CA SER A 181 -4.76 -0.23 -10.62
C SER A 181 -4.11 -0.56 -9.27
N GLY A 182 -4.49 -1.71 -8.69
CA GLY A 182 -3.92 -2.21 -7.43
C GLY A 182 -2.42 -2.53 -7.53
N HIS A 183 -1.95 -3.09 -8.67
CA HIS A 183 -0.51 -3.36 -8.87
C HIS A 183 0.31 -2.07 -8.88
N VAL A 184 -0.14 -1.05 -9.59
CA VAL A 184 0.54 0.24 -9.65
C VAL A 184 0.55 0.91 -8.28
N SER A 185 -0.59 0.93 -7.57
CA SER A 185 -0.67 1.56 -6.26
C SER A 185 0.21 0.87 -5.22
N THR A 186 0.24 -0.46 -5.20
CA THR A 186 1.10 -1.22 -4.27
C THR A 186 2.59 -1.01 -4.59
N THR A 187 2.97 -1.03 -5.87
CA THR A 187 4.35 -0.72 -6.30
C THR A 187 4.75 0.69 -5.86
N ALA A 188 3.88 1.68 -6.09
CA ALA A 188 4.12 3.06 -5.69
C ALA A 188 4.21 3.20 -4.16
N THR A 189 3.35 2.52 -3.39
CA THR A 189 3.44 2.51 -1.93
C THR A 189 4.83 2.05 -1.48
N GLY A 190 5.34 0.95 -2.02
CA GLY A 190 6.66 0.41 -1.66
C GLY A 190 7.82 1.36 -2.01
N THR A 191 7.86 1.86 -3.24
CA THR A 191 8.96 2.71 -3.72
C THR A 191 8.96 4.10 -3.08
N PHE A 192 7.80 4.71 -2.93
CA PHE A 192 7.67 6.03 -2.28
C PHE A 192 7.90 5.95 -0.77
N PHE A 193 7.45 4.86 -0.11
CA PHE A 193 7.77 4.61 1.29
C PHE A 193 9.27 4.46 1.51
N PHE A 194 9.94 3.62 0.73
CA PHE A 194 11.40 3.46 0.77
C PHE A 194 12.11 4.80 0.65
N THR A 195 11.75 5.59 -0.37
CA THR A 195 12.37 6.90 -0.62
C THR A 195 12.07 7.91 0.48
N LYS A 196 10.85 7.90 1.04
CA LYS A 196 10.47 8.78 2.15
C LYS A 196 11.28 8.48 3.40
N VAL A 197 11.39 7.21 3.79
CA VAL A 197 12.22 6.79 4.93
C VAL A 197 13.69 7.15 4.67
N LEU A 198 14.22 6.82 3.50
CA LEU A 198 15.60 7.17 3.14
C LEU A 198 15.85 8.68 3.23
N SER A 199 14.95 9.49 2.71
CA SER A 199 15.01 10.96 2.78
C SER A 199 14.93 11.49 4.20
N ASP A 200 14.07 10.90 5.05
CA ASP A 200 13.89 11.34 6.43
C ASP A 200 15.12 11.08 7.29
N TYR A 201 15.80 9.97 7.05
CA TYR A 201 17.04 9.63 7.73
C TYR A 201 18.27 10.39 7.19
N ASN A 202 18.13 11.13 6.08
CA ASN A 202 19.21 11.94 5.50
C ASN A 202 18.82 13.43 5.47
N PRO A 203 18.79 14.11 6.64
CA PRO A 203 18.37 15.50 6.74
C PRO A 203 19.28 16.46 5.93
N GLN A 204 20.53 16.07 5.66
CA GLN A 204 21.50 16.81 4.85
C GLN A 204 21.16 16.86 3.35
N TRP A 205 20.20 16.04 2.88
CA TRP A 205 19.78 16.09 1.49
C TRP A 205 19.18 17.43 1.12
N THR A 206 19.68 18.03 0.04
CA THR A 206 19.10 19.24 -0.54
C THR A 206 17.73 18.95 -1.17
N ALA A 207 16.99 20.00 -1.52
CA ALA A 207 15.74 19.85 -2.28
C ALA A 207 15.96 19.12 -3.60
N GLY A 208 17.09 19.35 -4.28
CA GLY A 208 17.45 18.65 -5.52
C GLY A 208 17.67 17.16 -5.33
N HIS A 209 18.39 16.74 -4.28
CA HIS A 209 18.55 15.32 -3.95
C HIS A 209 17.22 14.64 -3.66
N ARG A 210 16.31 15.31 -2.94
CA ARG A 210 14.98 14.79 -2.64
C ARG A 210 14.15 14.66 -3.90
N ALA A 211 14.12 15.72 -4.74
CA ALA A 211 13.39 15.70 -6.01
C ALA A 211 13.85 14.56 -6.91
N LEU A 212 15.17 14.38 -7.07
CA LEU A 212 15.73 13.28 -7.85
C LEU A 212 15.32 11.91 -7.27
N ALA A 213 15.43 11.72 -5.96
CA ALA A 213 15.08 10.45 -5.33
C ALA A 213 13.61 10.09 -5.53
N PHE A 214 12.68 11.05 -5.35
CA PHE A 214 11.26 10.84 -5.58
C PHE A 214 10.92 10.64 -7.07
N SER A 215 11.64 11.30 -7.98
CA SER A 215 11.50 11.04 -9.42
C SER A 215 11.92 9.62 -9.78
N LEU A 216 13.02 9.13 -9.21
CA LEU A 216 13.46 7.75 -9.39
C LEU A 216 12.47 6.75 -8.77
N ALA A 217 11.87 7.08 -7.63
CA ALA A 217 10.83 6.24 -6.99
C ALA A 217 9.59 6.07 -7.86
N ALA A 218 9.31 7.01 -8.77
CA ALA A 218 8.18 6.92 -9.70
C ALA A 218 8.43 5.99 -10.89
N LEU A 219 9.68 5.63 -11.20
CA LEU A 219 10.00 4.81 -12.38
C LEU A 219 9.43 3.39 -12.30
N PRO A 220 9.59 2.63 -11.19
CA PRO A 220 9.03 1.28 -11.11
C PRO A 220 7.50 1.25 -11.25
N PRO A 221 6.70 2.08 -10.54
CA PRO A 221 5.25 2.07 -10.73
C PRO A 221 4.83 2.59 -12.11
N ALA A 222 5.57 3.51 -12.74
CA ALA A 222 5.32 3.94 -14.12
C ALA A 222 5.58 2.78 -15.11
N TYR A 223 6.63 2.01 -14.93
CA TYR A 223 6.88 0.81 -15.73
C TYR A 223 5.74 -0.21 -15.55
N VAL A 224 5.36 -0.50 -14.29
CA VAL A 224 4.22 -1.39 -14.01
C VAL A 224 2.95 -0.86 -14.67
N ALA A 225 2.69 0.45 -14.64
CA ALA A 225 1.54 1.07 -15.29
C ALA A 225 1.48 0.74 -16.80
N VAL A 226 2.58 0.95 -17.52
CA VAL A 226 2.69 0.62 -18.95
C VAL A 226 2.42 -0.87 -19.19
N GLN A 227 3.02 -1.74 -18.38
CA GLN A 227 2.85 -3.19 -18.56
C GLN A 227 1.43 -3.65 -18.21
N ARG A 228 0.75 -3.03 -17.23
CA ARG A 228 -0.66 -3.35 -16.91
C ARG A 228 -1.62 -2.90 -18.01
N VAL A 229 -1.33 -1.82 -18.72
CA VAL A 229 -2.07 -1.42 -19.92
C VAL A 229 -1.84 -2.44 -21.04
N ARG A 230 -0.58 -2.83 -21.30
CA ARG A 230 -0.24 -3.85 -22.29
C ARG A 230 -0.84 -5.22 -21.97
N ALA A 231 -1.01 -5.53 -20.69
CA ALA A 231 -1.67 -6.74 -20.22
C ALA A 231 -3.21 -6.71 -20.33
N LEU A 232 -3.79 -5.64 -20.84
CA LEU A 232 -5.24 -5.42 -20.93
C LEU A 232 -5.97 -5.46 -19.58
N LYS A 233 -5.23 -5.18 -18.48
CA LYS A 233 -5.79 -5.24 -17.11
C LYS A 233 -6.32 -3.88 -16.66
N HIS A 234 -5.78 -2.78 -17.17
CA HIS A 234 -6.15 -1.43 -16.77
C HIS A 234 -6.04 -0.44 -17.93
N PHE A 235 -6.87 0.58 -17.90
CA PHE A 235 -6.70 1.76 -18.72
C PHE A 235 -5.60 2.68 -18.16
N PRO A 236 -5.00 3.56 -18.98
CA PRO A 236 -4.03 4.55 -18.52
C PRO A 236 -4.50 5.38 -17.31
N THR A 237 -5.74 5.85 -17.30
CA THR A 237 -6.29 6.63 -16.19
C THR A 237 -6.36 5.84 -14.88
N ASP A 238 -6.66 4.53 -14.92
CA ASP A 238 -6.66 3.64 -13.76
C ASP A 238 -5.28 3.55 -13.12
N THR A 239 -4.24 3.53 -13.95
CA THR A 239 -2.85 3.42 -13.51
C THR A 239 -2.33 4.72 -12.92
N VAL A 240 -2.70 5.86 -13.49
CA VAL A 240 -2.34 7.20 -12.96
C VAL A 240 -2.94 7.40 -11.57
N VAL A 241 -4.24 7.08 -11.40
CA VAL A 241 -4.87 7.17 -10.08
C VAL A 241 -4.22 6.18 -9.10
N GLY A 242 -3.96 4.94 -9.53
CA GLY A 242 -3.25 3.96 -8.71
C GLY A 242 -1.89 4.46 -8.24
N LEU A 243 -1.09 5.08 -9.11
CA LEU A 243 0.19 5.69 -8.76
C LEU A 243 0.01 6.78 -7.69
N GLY A 244 -0.95 7.69 -7.89
CA GLY A 244 -1.24 8.76 -6.94
C GLY A 244 -1.63 8.24 -5.55
N VAL A 245 -2.54 7.26 -5.49
CA VAL A 245 -2.98 6.63 -4.22
C VAL A 245 -1.81 5.95 -3.52
N GLY A 246 -1.02 5.17 -4.24
CA GLY A 246 0.14 4.48 -3.65
C GLY A 246 1.22 5.44 -3.15
N ALA A 247 1.57 6.44 -3.95
CA ALA A 247 2.52 7.47 -3.56
C ALA A 247 2.05 8.26 -2.32
N PHE A 248 0.75 8.57 -2.25
CA PHE A 248 0.17 9.23 -1.10
C PHE A 248 0.41 8.44 0.19
N PHE A 249 0.00 7.17 0.25
CA PHE A 249 0.19 6.37 1.48
C PHE A 249 1.66 6.09 1.77
N GLY A 250 2.48 5.84 0.75
CA GLY A 250 3.92 5.64 0.91
C GLY A 250 4.62 6.85 1.56
N VAL A 251 4.18 8.07 1.26
CA VAL A 251 4.75 9.31 1.82
C VAL A 251 4.07 9.72 3.10
N MET A 252 2.72 9.72 3.14
CA MET A 252 1.96 10.35 4.24
C MET A 252 2.04 9.55 5.54
N VAL A 253 2.04 8.22 5.48
CA VAL A 253 2.12 7.40 6.69
C VAL A 253 3.40 7.72 7.48
N PRO A 254 4.62 7.59 6.93
CA PRO A 254 5.83 7.97 7.66
C PRO A 254 5.86 9.46 8.02
N HIS A 255 5.31 10.33 7.15
CA HIS A 255 5.32 11.77 7.40
C HIS A 255 4.53 12.15 8.66
N ILE A 256 3.33 11.62 8.81
CA ILE A 256 2.47 11.88 9.99
C ILE A 256 3.17 11.43 11.28
N HIS A 257 3.73 10.21 11.29
CA HIS A 257 4.42 9.67 12.45
C HIS A 257 5.69 10.46 12.80
N LYS A 258 6.40 10.97 11.80
CA LYS A 258 7.54 11.89 12.01
C LYS A 258 7.11 13.21 12.64
N VAL A 259 6.01 13.81 12.15
CA VAL A 259 5.48 15.06 12.71
C VAL A 259 5.00 14.84 14.14
N TRP A 260 4.32 13.75 14.43
CA TRP A 260 3.88 13.42 15.79
C TRP A 260 5.07 13.24 16.75
N GLN A 261 6.13 12.57 16.31
CA GLN A 261 7.35 12.43 17.10
C GLN A 261 7.98 13.79 17.41
N ARG A 262 8.07 14.67 16.41
CA ARG A 262 8.61 16.03 16.60
C ARG A 262 7.79 16.85 17.59
N ASN A 263 6.48 16.85 17.45
CA ASN A 263 5.57 17.60 18.31
C ASN A 263 5.57 17.07 19.77
N HIS A 264 5.87 15.80 19.97
CA HIS A 264 5.98 15.21 21.31
C HIS A 264 7.28 15.61 21.99
N ARG A 265 8.38 15.70 21.24
CA ARG A 265 9.68 16.16 21.77
C ARG A 265 9.66 17.64 22.21
N SER A 266 8.83 18.45 21.56
CA SER A 266 8.70 19.87 21.89
C SER A 266 7.79 20.18 23.09
N ARG A 267 7.02 19.20 23.58
CA ARG A 267 6.01 19.43 24.64
C ARG A 267 6.41 18.98 26.04
N LEU A 268 7.46 18.18 26.22
CA LEU A 268 7.83 17.66 27.55
C LEU A 268 9.35 17.53 27.69
N SER A 269 9.98 18.45 28.35
CA SER A 269 11.28 18.23 28.97
C SER A 269 11.11 18.12 30.49
N ILE A 270 11.34 16.91 31.04
CA ILE A 270 11.43 16.69 32.48
C ILE A 270 12.90 16.67 32.84
N GLY A 271 13.36 17.69 33.48
CA GLY A 271 14.71 17.77 34.04
C GLY A 271 14.71 17.49 35.54
N GLY A 272 15.34 16.38 35.97
CA GLY A 272 15.63 16.09 37.37
C GLY A 272 17.11 16.36 37.64
N GLY A 273 17.42 17.28 38.54
CA GLY A 273 18.76 17.51 39.11
C GLY A 273 18.72 17.35 40.62
N THR A 274 19.87 17.13 41.25
CA THR A 274 20.04 16.88 42.70
C THR A 274 19.51 17.99 43.64
N GLY A 275 18.72 18.95 43.14
CA GLY A 275 18.12 20.05 43.89
C GLY A 275 16.66 20.38 43.57
N GLY A 276 15.95 19.58 42.76
CA GLY A 276 14.53 19.81 42.45
C GLY A 276 14.09 19.26 41.12
N ALA A 277 12.79 18.92 41.02
CA ALA A 277 12.15 18.54 39.77
C ALA A 277 11.56 19.81 39.12
N GLY A 278 11.99 20.14 37.91
CA GLY A 278 11.47 21.25 37.13
C GLY A 278 10.64 20.74 35.94
N PHE A 279 9.43 21.31 35.76
CA PHE A 279 8.63 21.10 34.56
C PHE A 279 8.82 22.31 33.64
N SER A 280 9.26 22.10 32.41
CA SER A 280 9.28 23.14 31.39
C SER A 280 8.33 22.75 30.28
N LEU A 281 7.27 23.51 30.09
CA LEU A 281 6.38 23.49 28.93
C LEU A 281 6.91 24.52 27.93
N ILE A 282 7.41 24.06 26.80
CA ILE A 282 7.77 24.93 25.69
C ILE A 282 6.58 24.89 24.71
N PHE A 283 5.93 26.03 24.55
CA PHE A 283 4.84 26.24 23.61
C PHE A 283 5.33 26.43 22.17
#